data_422944571ce9c3fc48e3d06805818533
#
_entry.id   422944571ce9c3fc48e3d06805818533
#
_cell.length_a   1.000
_cell.length_b   1.000
_cell.length_c   1.000
_cell.angle_alpha   90.00
_cell.angle_beta   90.00
_cell.angle_gamma   90.00
#
_symmetry.space_group_name_H-M   'P 1'
#
loop_
_entity.id
_entity.type
_entity.pdbx_description
1 polymer ?
#
loop_
_entity_poly.entity_id
_entity_poly.type
_entity_poly.pdbx_seq_one_letter_code
_entity_poly.pdbx_strand_id
1 'polypeptide(L)'
;MSQKNYFKGMMLLVLFVALLSPMSVWAQNIQLTGVVTDASNEPVIGASVVEKGTTNGVITDYEGNFTLNVSANATIVISYVGFQTQEIAVNGRNHIKTILKEDNEVLDEVVVVGYGTMKKSDMTGAISSVDVEELTKRTTTNPAEALQGKIAGVNIMKSGGNAGAGVQIKIRGVKSFGDNQPLYIIDGFPGDIENVNPQDIQSMEILKDGAAAAIYGSVAANGVILITTKNGKKGDTKIDFSTYLSFTNVAKKLELLNAAEYKSVHKQMYENYLAQYPNADVMMPSFVTSNTGVDTDWQDIMLRNGITQNYMFSIRGGSENAQYSLSYNHADEKGIFLGNNHRQDNARLKLHLTKSIFD
;
A
#
# COMPACT_ATOMS: atom_id res chain seq x y z
N MET A 1 -31.97 47.32 61.78
CA MET A 1 -30.84 46.32 61.81
C MET A 1 -30.58 45.62 60.46
N SER A 2 -31.11 46.14 59.37
CA SER A 2 -31.07 45.40 58.08
C SER A 2 -30.01 45.89 57.06
N GLN A 3 -29.60 47.12 57.01
CA GLN A 3 -28.71 47.64 55.96
C GLN A 3 -27.22 47.22 56.10
N LYS A 4 -26.76 46.97 57.34
CA LYS A 4 -25.36 46.58 57.58
C LYS A 4 -25.00 45.19 57.07
N ASN A 5 -25.96 44.29 56.92
CA ASN A 5 -25.73 42.91 56.43
C ASN A 5 -25.74 42.85 54.93
N TYR A 6 -26.49 43.71 54.25
CA TYR A 6 -26.46 43.80 52.78
C TYR A 6 -25.10 44.32 52.25
N PHE A 7 -24.51 45.29 52.95
CA PHE A 7 -23.22 45.88 52.58
C PHE A 7 -22.07 44.86 52.78
N LYS A 8 -22.13 44.02 53.84
CA LYS A 8 -21.16 42.96 54.06
C LYS A 8 -21.29 41.83 52.97
N GLY A 9 -22.51 41.46 52.59
CA GLY A 9 -22.78 40.50 51.58
C GLY A 9 -22.31 40.98 50.20
N MET A 10 -22.56 42.23 49.85
CA MET A 10 -22.12 42.81 48.57
C MET A 10 -20.59 42.97 48.52
N MET A 11 -19.93 43.29 49.64
CA MET A 11 -18.45 43.36 49.69
C MET A 11 -17.81 41.97 49.57
N LEU A 12 -18.43 40.93 50.13
CA LEU A 12 -18.00 39.55 49.96
C LEU A 12 -18.18 39.03 48.50
N LEU A 13 -19.28 39.44 47.85
CA LEU A 13 -19.54 39.09 46.46
C LEU A 13 -18.56 39.78 45.51
N VAL A 14 -18.25 41.05 45.75
CA VAL A 14 -17.22 41.80 44.96
C VAL A 14 -15.84 41.19 45.17
N LEU A 15 -15.49 40.79 46.40
CA LEU A 15 -14.22 40.10 46.68
C LEU A 15 -14.14 38.73 45.99
N PHE A 16 -15.25 37.99 45.93
CA PHE A 16 -15.33 36.70 45.27
C PHE A 16 -15.24 36.82 43.76
N VAL A 17 -15.85 37.85 43.15
CA VAL A 17 -15.76 38.16 41.72
C VAL A 17 -14.35 38.63 41.35
N ALA A 18 -13.66 39.40 42.23
CA ALA A 18 -12.27 39.79 42.01
C ALA A 18 -11.28 38.62 42.09
N LEU A 19 -11.58 37.57 42.88
CA LEU A 19 -10.80 36.35 42.98
C LEU A 19 -11.00 35.41 41.76
N LEU A 20 -12.12 35.58 41.02
CA LEU A 20 -12.44 34.82 39.81
C LEU A 20 -11.96 35.50 38.53
N SER A 21 -11.28 36.65 38.61
CA SER A 21 -10.67 37.30 37.44
C SER A 21 -9.61 36.35 36.89
N PRO A 22 -9.73 35.88 35.64
CA PRO A 22 -8.67 35.08 35.02
C PRO A 22 -7.40 35.94 35.03
N MET A 23 -6.38 35.53 35.77
CA MET A 23 -5.03 36.07 35.57
C MET A 23 -4.64 35.73 34.15
N SER A 24 -4.82 36.66 33.22
CA SER A 24 -4.28 36.55 31.87
C SER A 24 -2.76 36.46 32.01
N VAL A 25 -2.24 35.26 32.01
CA VAL A 25 -0.80 35.03 31.88
C VAL A 25 -0.43 35.54 30.49
N TRP A 26 0.10 36.71 30.43
CA TRP A 26 0.67 37.24 29.19
C TRP A 26 1.86 36.34 28.85
N ALA A 27 1.70 35.48 27.88
CA ALA A 27 2.82 34.75 27.29
C ALA A 27 3.78 35.81 26.72
N GLN A 28 4.88 36.06 27.40
CA GLN A 28 5.92 36.93 26.89
C GLN A 28 6.52 36.26 25.65
N ASN A 29 6.24 36.83 24.47
CA ASN A 29 6.93 36.44 23.27
C ASN A 29 8.36 36.96 23.34
N ILE A 30 9.31 36.11 23.08
CA ILE A 30 10.72 36.42 23.01
C ILE A 30 11.21 36.23 21.57
N GLN A 31 12.15 37.06 21.17
CA GLN A 31 12.87 36.85 19.93
C GLN A 31 13.97 35.81 20.16
N LEU A 32 13.74 34.61 19.66
CA LEU A 32 14.68 33.51 19.68
C LEU A 32 15.55 33.56 18.44
N THR A 33 16.86 33.62 18.65
CA THR A 33 17.86 33.49 17.59
C THR A 33 18.57 32.15 17.74
N GLY A 34 19.17 31.64 16.69
CA GLY A 34 19.99 30.42 16.81
C GLY A 34 20.73 30.07 15.55
N VAL A 35 21.59 29.06 15.69
CA VAL A 35 22.37 28.50 14.60
C VAL A 35 22.14 26.99 14.55
N VAL A 36 21.90 26.50 13.36
CA VAL A 36 21.75 25.07 13.07
C VAL A 36 22.95 24.60 12.26
N THR A 37 23.70 23.65 12.81
CA THR A 37 24.86 23.04 12.13
C THR A 37 24.70 21.52 12.07
N ASP A 38 25.47 20.88 11.22
CA ASP A 38 25.64 19.43 11.20
C ASP A 38 26.72 18.93 12.18
N ALA A 39 26.97 17.61 12.18
CA ALA A 39 28.00 16.99 13.02
C ALA A 39 29.43 17.44 12.65
N SER A 40 29.65 17.92 11.42
CA SER A 40 30.93 18.47 10.94
C SER A 40 31.09 19.96 11.25
N ASN A 41 30.10 20.56 11.93
CA ASN A 41 30.00 21.97 12.24
C ASN A 41 29.76 22.87 11.00
N GLU A 42 29.29 22.28 9.88
CA GLU A 42 28.86 23.03 8.70
C GLU A 42 27.44 23.55 8.87
N PRO A 43 27.10 24.77 8.37
CA PRO A 43 25.77 25.34 8.51
C PRO A 43 24.75 24.57 7.70
N VAL A 44 23.60 24.23 8.30
CA VAL A 44 22.49 23.60 7.60
C VAL A 44 21.57 24.69 7.03
N ILE A 45 21.65 24.89 5.72
CA ILE A 45 20.91 25.91 4.98
C ILE A 45 19.48 25.42 4.67
N GLY A 46 18.45 26.23 4.94
CA GLY A 46 17.07 25.89 4.62
C GLY A 46 16.41 24.90 5.60
N ALA A 47 17.00 24.66 6.76
CA ALA A 47 16.35 23.88 7.81
C ALA A 47 15.09 24.58 8.32
N SER A 48 14.01 23.84 8.47
CA SER A 48 12.73 24.34 9.00
C SER A 48 12.79 24.42 10.52
N VAL A 49 12.47 25.57 11.08
CA VAL A 49 12.38 25.84 12.52
C VAL A 49 10.96 26.31 12.82
N VAL A 50 10.15 25.49 13.49
CA VAL A 50 8.71 25.75 13.72
C VAL A 50 8.40 25.65 15.21
N GLU A 51 7.56 26.53 15.73
CA GLU A 51 6.99 26.41 17.09
C GLU A 51 5.97 25.26 17.12
N LYS A 52 6.22 24.27 17.97
CA LYS A 52 5.42 23.03 18.06
C LYS A 52 3.93 23.32 18.27
N GLY A 53 3.09 22.74 17.40
CA GLY A 53 1.64 22.88 17.46
C GLY A 53 1.09 24.18 16.84
N THR A 54 1.94 24.96 16.15
CA THR A 54 1.53 26.18 15.46
C THR A 54 2.03 26.19 14.01
N THR A 55 1.64 27.20 13.23
CA THR A 55 2.18 27.46 11.90
C THR A 55 3.29 28.53 11.91
N ASN A 56 3.72 28.96 13.12
CA ASN A 56 4.75 29.95 13.30
C ASN A 56 6.13 29.32 13.09
N GLY A 57 6.83 29.67 12.00
CA GLY A 57 8.10 29.07 11.65
C GLY A 57 8.90 29.89 10.64
N VAL A 58 10.18 29.57 10.57
CA VAL A 58 11.16 30.17 9.64
C VAL A 58 12.10 29.09 9.10
N ILE A 59 12.86 29.44 8.06
CA ILE A 59 13.95 28.61 7.55
C ILE A 59 15.29 29.24 7.89
N THR A 60 16.32 28.42 8.05
CA THR A 60 17.70 28.88 8.28
C THR A 60 18.30 29.54 7.02
N ASP A 61 19.12 30.55 7.22
CA ASP A 61 19.85 31.27 6.17
C ASP A 61 21.12 30.51 5.69
N TYR A 62 21.94 31.16 4.85
CA TYR A 62 23.17 30.57 4.29
C TYR A 62 24.27 30.29 5.35
N GLU A 63 24.17 30.88 6.53
CA GLU A 63 25.07 30.64 7.65
C GLU A 63 24.45 29.73 8.72
N GLY A 64 23.26 29.16 8.42
CA GLY A 64 22.51 28.31 9.35
C GLY A 64 21.79 29.09 10.44
N ASN A 65 21.74 30.43 10.39
CA ASN A 65 21.08 31.25 11.41
C ASN A 65 19.58 31.30 11.19
N PHE A 66 18.83 31.43 12.29
CA PHE A 66 17.41 31.72 12.27
C PHE A 66 17.02 32.72 13.33
N THR A 67 15.90 33.42 13.12
CA THR A 67 15.28 34.31 14.07
C THR A 67 13.78 34.08 14.06
N LEU A 68 13.21 33.68 15.19
CA LEU A 68 11.79 33.35 15.33
C LEU A 68 11.22 33.95 16.62
N ASN A 69 10.07 34.59 16.54
CA ASN A 69 9.34 35.09 17.71
C ASN A 69 8.47 33.96 18.28
N VAL A 70 8.77 33.52 19.50
CA VAL A 70 8.08 32.39 20.15
C VAL A 70 7.72 32.73 21.60
N SER A 71 6.79 31.96 22.16
CA SER A 71 6.53 32.04 23.60
C SER A 71 7.74 31.60 24.42
N ALA A 72 8.01 32.24 25.55
CA ALA A 72 9.16 31.92 26.40
C ALA A 72 9.22 30.42 26.83
N ASN A 73 8.07 29.78 26.93
CA ASN A 73 7.92 28.35 27.28
C ASN A 73 7.65 27.44 26.07
N ALA A 74 7.80 27.93 24.86
CA ALA A 74 7.58 27.15 23.64
C ALA A 74 8.58 26.01 23.48
N THR A 75 8.21 25.02 22.70
CA THR A 75 9.11 24.02 22.13
C THR A 75 9.24 24.27 20.64
N ILE A 76 10.44 24.38 20.12
CA ILE A 76 10.70 24.47 18.69
C ILE A 76 11.01 23.09 18.14
N VAL A 77 10.58 22.83 16.92
CA VAL A 77 10.87 21.64 16.13
C VAL A 77 11.77 22.06 14.98
N ILE A 78 12.96 21.47 14.91
CA ILE A 78 13.94 21.74 13.85
C ILE A 78 14.02 20.48 12.99
N SER A 79 13.76 20.62 11.68
CA SER A 79 13.79 19.50 10.73
C SER A 79 14.47 19.91 9.42
N TYR A 80 15.20 18.95 8.84
CA TYR A 80 15.80 19.10 7.51
C TYR A 80 15.88 17.74 6.83
N VAL A 81 15.81 17.71 5.51
CA VAL A 81 15.87 16.46 4.73
C VAL A 81 17.22 15.77 4.95
N GLY A 82 17.20 14.50 5.36
CA GLY A 82 18.40 13.72 5.68
C GLY A 82 18.94 13.89 7.10
N PHE A 83 18.21 14.57 7.99
CA PHE A 83 18.58 14.76 9.38
C PHE A 83 17.46 14.39 10.33
N GLN A 84 17.83 13.92 11.53
CA GLN A 84 16.86 13.61 12.59
C GLN A 84 16.18 14.87 13.09
N THR A 85 14.85 14.87 13.11
CA THR A 85 14.07 15.96 13.67
C THR A 85 14.35 16.12 15.16
N GLN A 86 14.67 17.35 15.60
CA GLN A 86 14.93 17.66 17.00
C GLN A 86 13.86 18.57 17.58
N GLU A 87 13.41 18.24 18.80
CA GLU A 87 12.52 19.07 19.60
C GLU A 87 13.31 19.72 20.74
N ILE A 88 13.27 21.05 20.82
CA ILE A 88 14.03 21.83 21.82
C ILE A 88 13.11 22.76 22.56
N ALA A 89 13.03 22.57 23.88
CA ALA A 89 12.29 23.51 24.75
C ALA A 89 13.06 24.82 24.87
N VAL A 90 12.43 25.94 24.59
CA VAL A 90 13.06 27.27 24.60
C VAL A 90 13.43 27.68 26.02
N ASN A 91 12.55 27.46 27.01
CA ASN A 91 12.80 27.73 28.44
C ASN A 91 13.35 29.14 28.70
N GLY A 92 12.82 30.16 28.03
CA GLY A 92 13.23 31.55 28.20
C GLY A 92 14.61 31.91 27.60
N ARG A 93 15.25 31.02 26.86
CA ARG A 93 16.56 31.27 26.19
C ARG A 93 16.35 32.14 24.96
N ASN A 94 17.23 33.13 24.76
CA ASN A 94 17.18 34.02 23.59
C ASN A 94 18.06 33.52 22.44
N HIS A 95 18.94 32.55 22.71
CA HIS A 95 19.83 31.96 21.71
C HIS A 95 19.96 30.44 21.88
N ILE A 96 19.86 29.72 20.75
CA ILE A 96 19.99 28.25 20.71
C ILE A 96 20.99 27.86 19.62
N LYS A 97 21.99 27.07 19.98
CA LYS A 97 22.86 26.38 19.03
C LYS A 97 22.46 24.92 18.98
N THR A 98 22.16 24.40 17.79
CA THR A 98 21.72 23.03 17.59
C THR A 98 22.59 22.36 16.55
N ILE A 99 23.00 21.12 16.86
CA ILE A 99 23.71 20.24 15.93
C ILE A 99 22.72 19.17 15.49
N LEU A 100 22.31 19.21 14.22
CA LEU A 100 21.49 18.14 13.64
C LEU A 100 22.38 16.91 13.41
N LYS A 101 21.88 15.77 13.84
CA LYS A 101 22.50 14.49 13.52
C LYS A 101 21.92 14.02 12.20
N GLU A 102 22.78 13.57 11.30
CA GLU A 102 22.31 12.90 10.10
C GLU A 102 21.35 11.79 10.49
N ASP A 103 20.23 11.75 9.80
CA ASP A 103 19.30 10.64 9.92
C ASP A 103 19.92 9.47 9.15
N ASN A 104 20.79 8.73 9.84
CA ASN A 104 21.32 7.47 9.33
C ASN A 104 20.24 6.36 9.28
N GLU A 105 18.99 6.67 9.65
CA GLU A 105 17.81 5.98 9.15
C GLU A 105 17.40 6.50 7.74
N VAL A 106 18.33 6.88 6.88
CA VAL A 106 18.18 6.57 5.47
C VAL A 106 18.03 5.06 5.50
N LEU A 107 16.81 4.61 5.32
CA LEU A 107 16.52 3.24 4.94
C LEU A 107 17.44 2.97 3.75
N ASP A 108 18.66 2.50 4.02
CA ASP A 108 19.41 1.74 3.05
C ASP A 108 18.41 0.65 2.68
N GLU A 109 17.68 0.88 1.60
CA GLU A 109 16.72 -0.06 1.06
C GLU A 109 17.55 -1.30 0.71
N VAL A 110 17.70 -2.14 1.73
CA VAL A 110 18.50 -3.36 1.66
C VAL A 110 17.63 -4.35 0.96
N VAL A 111 17.96 -4.65 -0.27
CA VAL A 111 17.31 -5.68 -1.06
C VAL A 111 17.95 -7.01 -0.69
N VAL A 112 17.13 -7.96 -0.24
CA VAL A 112 17.59 -9.34 -0.04
C VAL A 112 17.80 -9.97 -1.40
N VAL A 113 19.07 -10.15 -1.81
CA VAL A 113 19.43 -10.72 -3.10
C VAL A 113 20.14 -12.06 -2.89
N GLY A 114 19.52 -13.15 -3.38
CA GLY A 114 20.10 -14.48 -3.30
C GLY A 114 20.39 -14.90 -1.85
N TYR A 115 21.66 -15.11 -1.54
CA TYR A 115 22.13 -15.56 -0.22
C TYR A 115 22.63 -14.41 0.68
N GLY A 116 22.32 -13.15 0.36
CA GLY A 116 22.79 -12.00 1.12
C GLY A 116 21.92 -10.75 0.97
N THR A 117 22.26 -9.72 1.72
CA THR A 117 21.66 -8.39 1.60
C THR A 117 22.61 -7.48 0.84
N MET A 118 22.17 -6.85 -0.24
CA MET A 118 22.94 -5.83 -0.97
C MET A 118 22.20 -4.49 -0.88
N LYS A 119 22.97 -3.40 -0.85
CA LYS A 119 22.40 -2.08 -0.96
C LYS A 119 21.84 -1.89 -2.37
N LYS A 120 20.69 -1.29 -2.49
CA LYS A 120 20.07 -0.99 -3.79
C LYS A 120 20.99 -0.15 -4.68
N SER A 121 21.77 0.74 -4.09
CA SER A 121 22.80 1.55 -4.77
C SER A 121 23.89 0.72 -5.44
N ASP A 122 24.17 -0.47 -4.94
CA ASP A 122 25.29 -1.32 -5.38
C ASP A 122 24.87 -2.26 -6.53
N MET A 123 23.58 -2.26 -6.88
CA MET A 123 23.04 -3.08 -7.97
C MET A 123 23.08 -2.32 -9.30
N THR A 124 23.94 -2.76 -10.20
CA THR A 124 24.21 -2.12 -11.52
C THR A 124 23.16 -2.41 -12.60
N GLY A 125 22.02 -3.04 -12.28
CA GLY A 125 20.98 -3.43 -13.24
C GLY A 125 19.75 -2.53 -13.24
N ALA A 126 18.87 -2.64 -14.27
CA ALA A 126 17.58 -1.94 -14.31
C ALA A 126 16.60 -2.56 -13.30
N ILE A 127 16.63 -2.03 -12.08
CA ILE A 127 15.72 -2.39 -10.99
C ILE A 127 14.60 -1.37 -10.93
N SER A 128 13.38 -1.85 -10.76
CA SER A 128 12.23 -0.98 -10.45
C SER A 128 11.68 -1.36 -9.10
N SER A 129 11.72 -0.42 -8.16
CA SER A 129 11.00 -0.54 -6.90
C SER A 129 9.55 -0.14 -7.07
N VAL A 130 8.69 -0.79 -6.34
CA VAL A 130 7.26 -0.53 -6.30
C VAL A 130 6.93 0.20 -5.00
N ASP A 131 6.19 1.28 -5.11
CA ASP A 131 5.62 1.93 -3.93
C ASP A 131 4.55 1.01 -3.31
N VAL A 132 4.82 0.56 -2.10
CA VAL A 132 3.93 -0.37 -1.36
C VAL A 132 2.61 0.30 -0.99
N GLU A 133 2.59 1.60 -0.73
CA GLU A 133 1.34 2.32 -0.48
C GLU A 133 0.42 2.26 -1.69
N GLU A 134 0.99 2.32 -2.89
CA GLU A 134 0.25 2.15 -4.13
C GLU A 134 -0.34 0.74 -4.31
N LEU A 135 0.33 -0.30 -3.80
CA LEU A 135 -0.20 -1.68 -3.83
C LEU A 135 -1.44 -1.83 -2.96
N THR A 136 -1.44 -1.18 -1.79
CA THR A 136 -2.53 -1.28 -0.81
C THR A 136 -3.74 -0.43 -1.15
N LYS A 137 -3.61 0.58 -2.03
CA LYS A 137 -4.74 1.40 -2.50
C LYS A 137 -5.76 0.63 -3.33
N ARG A 138 -5.32 -0.43 -4.01
CA ARG A 138 -6.21 -1.28 -4.79
C ARG A 138 -6.69 -2.46 -3.94
N THR A 139 -7.99 -2.61 -3.81
CA THR A 139 -8.63 -3.74 -3.15
C THR A 139 -8.49 -4.99 -4.02
N THR A 140 -7.45 -5.78 -3.79
CA THR A 140 -7.23 -7.06 -4.45
C THR A 140 -6.58 -8.04 -3.47
N THR A 141 -6.88 -9.31 -3.65
CA THR A 141 -6.25 -10.40 -2.88
C THR A 141 -4.90 -10.80 -3.45
N ASN A 142 -4.63 -10.46 -4.72
CA ASN A 142 -3.41 -10.84 -5.44
C ASN A 142 -2.48 -9.64 -5.65
N PRO A 143 -1.24 -9.65 -5.09
CA PRO A 143 -0.28 -8.55 -5.27
C PRO A 143 0.06 -8.27 -6.73
N ALA A 144 0.04 -9.31 -7.58
CA ALA A 144 0.30 -9.16 -9.01
C ALA A 144 -0.73 -8.26 -9.71
N GLU A 145 -2.01 -8.34 -9.34
CA GLU A 145 -3.04 -7.43 -9.86
C GLU A 145 -2.81 -5.99 -9.42
N ALA A 146 -2.34 -5.79 -8.18
CA ALA A 146 -2.07 -4.46 -7.65
C ALA A 146 -0.98 -3.71 -8.44
N LEU A 147 -0.06 -4.45 -9.08
CA LEU A 147 1.02 -3.92 -9.92
C LEU A 147 0.57 -3.44 -11.30
N GLN A 148 -0.64 -3.83 -11.76
CA GLN A 148 -1.07 -3.60 -13.13
C GLN A 148 -1.05 -2.11 -13.51
N GLY A 149 -0.31 -1.77 -14.58
CA GLY A 149 -0.17 -0.42 -15.11
C GLY A 149 0.79 0.49 -14.34
N LYS A 150 1.45 0.01 -13.27
CA LYS A 150 2.31 0.84 -12.40
C LYS A 150 3.79 0.76 -12.77
N ILE A 151 4.21 -0.23 -13.55
CA ILE A 151 5.62 -0.48 -13.82
C ILE A 151 5.88 -0.51 -15.31
N ALA A 152 6.76 0.37 -15.79
CA ALA A 152 7.15 0.40 -17.18
C ALA A 152 7.85 -0.91 -17.60
N GLY A 153 7.45 -1.48 -18.74
CA GLY A 153 8.02 -2.73 -19.29
C GLY A 153 7.52 -4.01 -18.60
N VAL A 154 6.51 -3.92 -17.74
CA VAL A 154 5.83 -5.07 -17.12
C VAL A 154 4.39 -5.10 -17.59
N ASN A 155 4.02 -6.18 -18.27
CA ASN A 155 2.64 -6.43 -18.71
C ASN A 155 1.99 -7.44 -17.78
N ILE A 156 0.85 -7.07 -17.22
CA ILE A 156 0.11 -7.87 -16.24
C ILE A 156 -1.30 -8.07 -16.74
N MET A 157 -1.69 -9.32 -16.91
CA MET A 157 -3.01 -9.71 -17.41
C MET A 157 -3.63 -10.74 -16.48
N LYS A 158 -4.87 -10.50 -16.07
CA LYS A 158 -5.70 -11.48 -15.37
C LYS A 158 -6.20 -12.53 -16.38
N SER A 159 -6.09 -13.80 -16.04
CA SER A 159 -6.48 -14.93 -16.89
C SER A 159 -8.01 -15.16 -16.87
N GLY A 160 -8.81 -14.09 -17.03
CA GLY A 160 -10.27 -14.16 -17.07
C GLY A 160 -10.96 -13.49 -15.90
N GLY A 161 -12.28 -13.67 -15.79
CA GLY A 161 -13.15 -13.07 -14.77
C GLY A 161 -13.51 -14.02 -13.62
N ASN A 162 -12.90 -15.19 -13.56
CA ASN A 162 -13.16 -16.16 -12.50
C ASN A 162 -12.56 -15.69 -11.16
N ALA A 163 -13.23 -16.04 -10.07
CA ALA A 163 -12.67 -15.92 -8.74
C ALA A 163 -11.41 -16.76 -8.64
N GLY A 164 -10.34 -16.21 -8.04
CA GLY A 164 -9.04 -16.86 -7.96
C GLY A 164 -8.34 -17.08 -9.30
N ALA A 165 -8.76 -16.38 -10.38
CA ALA A 165 -8.06 -16.48 -11.66
C ALA A 165 -6.63 -15.99 -11.52
N GLY A 166 -5.68 -16.83 -11.97
CA GLY A 166 -4.26 -16.50 -11.94
C GLY A 166 -3.93 -15.28 -12.77
N VAL A 167 -2.83 -14.65 -12.44
CA VAL A 167 -2.32 -13.45 -13.10
C VAL A 167 -1.07 -13.81 -13.89
N GLN A 168 -1.05 -13.44 -15.17
CA GLN A 168 0.13 -13.59 -16.02
C GLN A 168 0.95 -12.30 -16.00
N ILE A 169 2.22 -12.42 -15.60
CA ILE A 169 3.18 -11.31 -15.63
C ILE A 169 4.22 -11.58 -16.71
N LYS A 170 4.44 -10.59 -17.58
CA LYS A 170 5.48 -10.63 -18.60
C LYS A 170 6.39 -9.42 -18.47
N ILE A 171 7.67 -9.65 -18.25
CA ILE A 171 8.68 -8.61 -18.12
C ILE A 171 9.41 -8.46 -19.46
N ARG A 172 9.29 -7.27 -20.09
CA ARG A 172 9.86 -6.94 -21.41
C ARG A 172 9.42 -7.89 -22.52
N GLY A 173 8.17 -8.37 -22.45
CA GLY A 173 7.54 -9.19 -23.48
C GLY A 173 7.76 -10.69 -23.34
N VAL A 174 7.49 -11.42 -24.41
CA VAL A 174 7.62 -12.88 -24.52
C VAL A 174 9.01 -13.21 -25.02
N LYS A 175 9.75 -14.04 -24.29
CA LYS A 175 11.14 -14.40 -24.62
C LYS A 175 11.28 -15.82 -25.13
N SER A 176 10.31 -16.70 -24.85
CA SER A 176 10.34 -18.10 -25.25
C SER A 176 8.94 -18.61 -25.64
N PHE A 177 8.88 -19.76 -26.31
CA PHE A 177 7.62 -20.45 -26.59
C PHE A 177 7.06 -21.22 -25.37
N GLY A 178 7.85 -21.34 -24.31
CA GLY A 178 7.44 -21.99 -23.06
C GLY A 178 6.84 -21.02 -22.07
N ASP A 179 6.99 -21.33 -20.78
CA ASP A 179 6.57 -20.46 -19.69
C ASP A 179 7.40 -19.17 -19.69
N ASN A 180 6.71 -18.03 -19.66
CA ASN A 180 7.29 -16.70 -19.61
C ASN A 180 7.02 -15.98 -18.31
N GLN A 181 6.60 -16.71 -17.27
CA GLN A 181 6.42 -16.14 -15.92
C GLN A 181 7.78 -15.77 -15.32
N PRO A 182 7.87 -14.65 -14.59
CA PRO A 182 9.06 -14.31 -13.83
C PRO A 182 9.25 -15.26 -12.64
N LEU A 183 10.47 -15.34 -12.15
CA LEU A 183 10.76 -16.01 -10.90
C LEU A 183 10.34 -15.11 -9.73
N TYR A 184 9.58 -15.64 -8.78
CA TYR A 184 9.21 -14.94 -7.56
C TYR A 184 10.13 -15.40 -6.42
N ILE A 185 10.75 -14.44 -5.73
CA ILE A 185 11.57 -14.66 -4.55
C ILE A 185 10.89 -13.92 -3.38
N ILE A 186 10.42 -14.69 -2.42
CA ILE A 186 9.70 -14.18 -1.26
C ILE A 186 10.57 -14.40 -0.02
N ASP A 187 11.00 -13.30 0.63
CA ASP A 187 11.89 -13.34 1.79
C ASP A 187 13.17 -14.18 1.54
N GLY A 188 13.71 -14.14 0.31
CA GLY A 188 14.92 -14.85 -0.08
C GLY A 188 14.71 -16.27 -0.64
N PHE A 189 13.48 -16.78 -0.65
CA PHE A 189 13.18 -18.12 -1.14
C PHE A 189 12.27 -18.09 -2.38
N PRO A 190 12.45 -19.01 -3.35
CA PRO A 190 11.49 -19.18 -4.42
C PRO A 190 10.10 -19.51 -3.87
N GLY A 191 9.08 -18.85 -4.38
CA GLY A 191 7.71 -19.00 -3.91
C GLY A 191 6.69 -18.55 -4.95
N ASP A 192 5.42 -18.53 -4.55
CA ASP A 192 4.32 -18.09 -5.39
C ASP A 192 3.75 -16.78 -4.84
N ILE A 193 3.65 -15.78 -5.72
CA ILE A 193 3.11 -14.46 -5.37
C ILE A 193 1.65 -14.52 -4.91
N GLU A 194 0.89 -15.50 -5.35
CA GLU A 194 -0.51 -15.69 -4.96
C GLU A 194 -0.65 -16.03 -3.47
N ASN A 195 0.40 -16.57 -2.85
CA ASN A 195 0.43 -16.89 -1.41
C ASN A 195 0.85 -15.70 -0.53
N VAL A 196 1.00 -14.51 -1.08
CA VAL A 196 1.38 -13.30 -0.33
C VAL A 196 0.22 -12.31 -0.31
N ASN A 197 -0.17 -11.86 0.87
CA ASN A 197 -1.14 -10.76 0.96
C ASN A 197 -0.46 -9.44 0.61
N PRO A 198 -1.06 -8.57 -0.25
CA PRO A 198 -0.51 -7.25 -0.56
C PRO A 198 -0.19 -6.41 0.67
N GLN A 199 -0.97 -6.53 1.73
CA GLN A 199 -0.80 -5.78 2.97
C GLN A 199 0.38 -6.28 3.83
N ASP A 200 0.87 -7.52 3.59
CA ASP A 200 2.07 -8.05 4.26
C ASP A 200 3.36 -7.61 3.59
N ILE A 201 3.30 -7.02 2.41
CA ILE A 201 4.48 -6.61 1.66
C ILE A 201 5.10 -5.38 2.32
N GLN A 202 6.41 -5.43 2.55
CA GLN A 202 7.23 -4.31 2.98
C GLN A 202 7.89 -3.62 1.80
N SER A 203 8.44 -4.39 0.86
CA SER A 203 9.02 -3.89 -0.39
C SER A 203 8.84 -4.91 -1.51
N MET A 204 8.84 -4.41 -2.73
CA MET A 204 8.81 -5.23 -3.94
C MET A 204 9.70 -4.60 -5.00
N GLU A 205 10.65 -5.38 -5.50
CA GLU A 205 11.59 -4.98 -6.53
C GLU A 205 11.49 -5.90 -7.75
N ILE A 206 11.62 -5.33 -8.94
CA ILE A 206 11.57 -6.08 -10.18
C ILE A 206 12.89 -5.96 -10.91
N LEU A 207 13.58 -7.09 -11.04
CA LEU A 207 14.81 -7.22 -11.79
C LEU A 207 14.46 -7.54 -13.25
N LYS A 208 14.58 -6.54 -14.13
CA LYS A 208 14.16 -6.65 -15.52
C LYS A 208 15.27 -7.16 -16.43
N ASP A 209 16.52 -7.00 -15.99
CA ASP A 209 17.71 -7.34 -16.77
C ASP A 209 18.33 -8.66 -16.35
N GLY A 210 18.89 -9.39 -17.33
CA GLY A 210 19.59 -10.64 -17.07
C GLY A 210 20.81 -10.48 -16.18
N ALA A 211 21.49 -9.33 -16.20
CA ALA A 211 22.62 -9.05 -15.32
C ALA A 211 22.21 -9.00 -13.85
N ALA A 212 21.11 -8.28 -13.54
CA ALA A 212 20.58 -8.22 -12.17
C ALA A 212 19.98 -9.55 -11.70
N ALA A 213 19.44 -10.34 -12.63
CA ALA A 213 18.82 -11.63 -12.36
C ALA A 213 19.82 -12.80 -12.36
N ALA A 214 21.08 -12.60 -12.81
CA ALA A 214 22.08 -13.64 -13.01
C ALA A 214 22.38 -14.49 -11.76
N ILE A 215 22.29 -13.89 -10.58
CA ILE A 215 22.49 -14.60 -9.30
C ILE A 215 21.47 -15.72 -9.05
N TYR A 216 20.33 -15.66 -9.72
CA TYR A 216 19.26 -16.67 -9.61
C TYR A 216 19.33 -17.74 -10.73
N GLY A 217 20.36 -17.67 -11.59
CA GLY A 217 20.60 -18.64 -12.64
C GLY A 217 19.63 -18.59 -13.82
N SER A 218 19.53 -19.68 -14.58
CA SER A 218 18.74 -19.76 -15.81
C SER A 218 17.23 -19.61 -15.62
N VAL A 219 16.70 -19.98 -14.43
CA VAL A 219 15.27 -19.84 -14.09
C VAL A 219 14.83 -18.38 -14.02
N ALA A 220 15.77 -17.46 -13.87
CA ALA A 220 15.53 -16.02 -13.83
C ALA A 220 15.55 -15.34 -15.22
N ALA A 221 15.64 -16.12 -16.31
CA ALA A 221 15.71 -15.58 -17.68
C ALA A 221 14.53 -14.66 -18.03
N ASN A 222 13.35 -14.90 -17.46
CA ASN A 222 12.16 -14.07 -17.68
C ASN A 222 12.06 -12.86 -16.74
N GLY A 223 13.09 -12.64 -15.91
CA GLY A 223 13.12 -11.62 -14.86
C GLY A 223 12.79 -12.19 -13.49
N VAL A 224 13.04 -11.40 -12.45
CA VAL A 224 12.80 -11.79 -11.04
C VAL A 224 11.97 -10.71 -10.36
N ILE A 225 11.02 -11.13 -9.56
CA ILE A 225 10.25 -10.27 -8.66
C ILE A 225 10.65 -10.64 -7.23
N LEU A 226 11.33 -9.71 -6.57
CA LEU A 226 11.73 -9.83 -5.18
C LEU A 226 10.64 -9.25 -4.29
N ILE A 227 10.19 -10.00 -3.32
CA ILE A 227 9.16 -9.59 -2.38
C ILE A 227 9.72 -9.76 -0.97
N THR A 228 9.82 -8.65 -0.26
CA THR A 228 10.16 -8.67 1.17
C THR A 228 8.87 -8.42 1.95
N THR A 229 8.53 -9.32 2.86
CA THR A 229 7.35 -9.14 3.70
C THR A 229 7.73 -8.47 5.02
N LYS A 230 6.75 -7.82 5.65
CA LYS A 230 6.93 -7.06 6.89
C LYS A 230 7.53 -7.92 7.99
N ASN A 231 8.53 -7.38 8.65
CA ASN A 231 9.23 -8.01 9.78
C ASN A 231 8.82 -7.37 11.10
N GLY A 232 9.04 -8.09 12.21
CA GLY A 232 9.07 -7.49 13.53
C GLY A 232 10.22 -6.48 13.64
N LYS A 233 10.02 -5.43 14.43
CA LYS A 233 11.06 -4.46 14.76
C LYS A 233 11.19 -4.37 16.28
N LYS A 234 12.37 -3.94 16.77
CA LYS A 234 12.56 -3.57 18.19
C LYS A 234 11.55 -2.47 18.55
N GLY A 235 10.87 -2.62 19.66
CA GLY A 235 9.92 -1.66 20.20
C GLY A 235 8.59 -2.30 20.57
N ASP A 236 7.59 -1.45 20.75
CA ASP A 236 6.25 -1.86 21.15
C ASP A 236 5.59 -2.78 20.14
N THR A 237 4.82 -3.72 20.63
CA THR A 237 4.05 -4.62 19.78
C THR A 237 2.97 -3.84 19.02
N LYS A 238 2.99 -3.95 17.70
CA LYS A 238 1.99 -3.39 16.80
C LYS A 238 1.01 -4.47 16.39
N ILE A 239 -0.27 -4.18 16.53
CA ILE A 239 -1.36 -5.04 16.11
C ILE A 239 -2.13 -4.29 15.02
N ASP A 240 -2.24 -4.91 13.85
CA ASP A 240 -2.99 -4.37 12.73
C ASP A 240 -4.13 -5.32 12.39
N PHE A 241 -5.32 -4.77 12.24
CA PHE A 241 -6.48 -5.47 11.70
C PHE A 241 -7.03 -4.69 10.52
N SER A 242 -7.23 -5.36 9.41
CA SER A 242 -7.86 -4.75 8.24
C SER A 242 -8.89 -5.68 7.63
N THR A 243 -9.93 -5.09 7.09
CA THR A 243 -10.98 -5.81 6.38
C THR A 243 -11.49 -4.97 5.22
N TYR A 244 -11.88 -5.63 4.14
CA TYR A 244 -12.61 -4.97 3.07
C TYR A 244 -13.69 -5.89 2.50
N LEU A 245 -14.73 -5.25 1.98
CA LEU A 245 -15.81 -5.86 1.23
C LEU A 245 -15.83 -5.23 -0.17
N SER A 246 -15.74 -6.05 -1.21
CA SER A 246 -15.77 -5.60 -2.60
C SER A 246 -16.94 -6.23 -3.34
N PHE A 247 -17.60 -5.43 -4.19
CA PHE A 247 -18.67 -5.86 -5.08
C PHE A 247 -18.19 -5.76 -6.52
N THR A 248 -18.29 -6.86 -7.26
CA THR A 248 -17.90 -6.92 -8.66
C THR A 248 -19.12 -7.18 -9.52
N ASN A 249 -19.38 -6.31 -10.48
CA ASN A 249 -20.49 -6.44 -11.41
C ASN A 249 -19.97 -6.70 -12.82
N VAL A 250 -20.78 -7.38 -13.63
CA VAL A 250 -20.51 -7.52 -15.07
C VAL A 250 -20.66 -6.15 -15.72
N ALA A 251 -19.58 -5.67 -16.35
CA ALA A 251 -19.56 -4.34 -16.97
C ALA A 251 -20.50 -4.26 -18.20
N LYS A 252 -20.53 -5.32 -18.99
CA LYS A 252 -21.39 -5.41 -20.20
C LYS A 252 -21.71 -6.86 -20.47
N LYS A 253 -23.00 -7.15 -20.71
CA LYS A 253 -23.45 -8.41 -21.27
C LYS A 253 -23.37 -8.38 -22.80
N LEU A 254 -23.19 -9.53 -23.41
CA LEU A 254 -23.25 -9.64 -24.87
C LEU A 254 -24.68 -9.52 -25.31
N GLU A 255 -24.91 -8.79 -26.39
CA GLU A 255 -26.22 -8.76 -27.06
C GLU A 255 -26.34 -10.01 -27.92
N LEU A 256 -27.06 -11.01 -27.42
CA LEU A 256 -27.28 -12.27 -28.08
C LEU A 256 -28.65 -12.29 -28.71
N LEU A 257 -28.81 -13.07 -29.77
CA LEU A 257 -30.12 -13.31 -30.39
C LEU A 257 -31.02 -14.08 -29.44
N ASN A 258 -32.27 -13.70 -29.33
CA ASN A 258 -33.29 -14.51 -28.69
C ASN A 258 -33.66 -15.74 -29.55
N ALA A 259 -34.43 -16.68 -29.01
CA ALA A 259 -34.74 -17.92 -29.70
C ALA A 259 -35.46 -17.69 -31.04
N ALA A 260 -36.31 -16.69 -31.18
CA ALA A 260 -37.00 -16.39 -32.42
C ALA A 260 -36.07 -15.78 -33.47
N GLU A 261 -35.23 -14.84 -33.07
CA GLU A 261 -34.22 -14.22 -33.93
C GLU A 261 -33.19 -15.27 -34.39
N TYR A 262 -32.70 -16.12 -33.47
CA TYR A 262 -31.78 -17.20 -33.81
C TYR A 262 -32.35 -18.15 -34.87
N LYS A 263 -33.63 -18.57 -34.72
CA LYS A 263 -34.33 -19.40 -35.71
C LYS A 263 -34.48 -18.68 -37.05
N SER A 264 -34.84 -17.39 -37.03
CA SER A 264 -34.97 -16.59 -38.24
C SER A 264 -33.68 -16.49 -39.05
N VAL A 265 -32.56 -16.21 -38.33
CA VAL A 265 -31.24 -16.14 -38.99
C VAL A 265 -30.83 -17.49 -39.57
N HIS A 266 -31.01 -18.59 -38.85
CA HIS A 266 -30.69 -19.92 -39.34
C HIS A 266 -31.59 -20.33 -40.51
N LYS A 267 -32.87 -19.99 -40.49
CA LYS A 267 -33.77 -20.22 -41.60
C LYS A 267 -33.32 -19.48 -42.86
N GLN A 268 -32.97 -18.20 -42.73
CA GLN A 268 -32.47 -17.38 -43.84
C GLN A 268 -31.13 -17.91 -44.36
N MET A 269 -30.22 -18.34 -43.50
CA MET A 269 -28.95 -18.98 -43.91
C MET A 269 -29.22 -20.23 -44.75
N TYR A 270 -30.16 -21.08 -44.34
CA TYR A 270 -30.54 -22.28 -45.03
C TYR A 270 -31.16 -21.98 -46.40
N GLU A 271 -32.10 -21.04 -46.46
CA GLU A 271 -32.76 -20.59 -47.71
C GLU A 271 -31.73 -20.01 -48.68
N ASN A 272 -30.83 -19.17 -48.23
CA ASN A 272 -29.74 -18.62 -49.05
C ASN A 272 -28.79 -19.72 -49.59
N TYR A 273 -28.49 -20.71 -48.74
CA TYR A 273 -27.65 -21.84 -49.15
C TYR A 273 -28.32 -22.65 -50.26
N LEU A 274 -29.61 -22.98 -50.13
CA LEU A 274 -30.33 -23.70 -51.17
C LEU A 274 -30.52 -22.87 -52.49
N ALA A 275 -30.65 -21.56 -52.36
CA ALA A 275 -30.68 -20.68 -53.53
C ALA A 275 -29.37 -20.72 -54.33
N GLN A 276 -28.25 -20.83 -53.65
CA GLN A 276 -26.91 -20.95 -54.26
C GLN A 276 -26.64 -22.36 -54.75
N TYR A 277 -27.13 -23.38 -54.03
CA TYR A 277 -26.93 -24.80 -54.32
C TYR A 277 -28.24 -25.57 -54.41
N PRO A 278 -29.02 -25.44 -55.51
CA PRO A 278 -30.38 -25.97 -55.57
C PRO A 278 -30.50 -27.50 -55.48
N ASN A 279 -29.42 -28.21 -55.77
CA ASN A 279 -29.35 -29.66 -55.73
C ASN A 279 -28.68 -30.20 -54.45
N ALA A 280 -28.44 -29.35 -53.48
CA ALA A 280 -27.82 -29.81 -52.21
C ALA A 280 -28.84 -30.64 -51.40
N ASP A 281 -28.43 -31.82 -51.00
CA ASP A 281 -29.21 -32.70 -50.11
C ASP A 281 -28.97 -32.30 -48.65
N VAL A 282 -29.58 -31.18 -48.28
CA VAL A 282 -29.44 -30.63 -46.90
C VAL A 282 -30.83 -30.44 -46.32
N MET A 283 -31.06 -30.96 -45.15
CA MET A 283 -32.31 -30.77 -44.42
C MET A 283 -32.23 -29.60 -43.46
N MET A 284 -33.31 -28.82 -43.36
CA MET A 284 -33.39 -27.77 -42.33
C MET A 284 -33.27 -28.38 -40.95
N PRO A 285 -32.39 -27.83 -40.07
CA PRO A 285 -32.24 -28.37 -38.71
C PRO A 285 -33.58 -28.30 -37.95
N SER A 286 -33.88 -29.36 -37.19
CA SER A 286 -35.14 -29.50 -36.46
C SER A 286 -35.41 -28.39 -35.46
N PHE A 287 -34.38 -27.79 -34.88
CA PHE A 287 -34.51 -26.68 -33.92
C PHE A 287 -35.08 -25.41 -34.60
N VAL A 288 -34.87 -25.24 -35.89
CA VAL A 288 -35.44 -24.10 -36.68
C VAL A 288 -36.94 -24.22 -36.84
N THR A 289 -37.41 -25.44 -37.07
CA THR A 289 -38.84 -25.73 -37.35
C THR A 289 -39.64 -26.01 -36.07
N SER A 290 -38.99 -26.48 -34.98
CA SER A 290 -39.63 -26.77 -33.72
C SER A 290 -40.05 -25.50 -32.99
N ASN A 291 -41.23 -25.51 -32.39
CA ASN A 291 -41.66 -24.42 -31.49
C ASN A 291 -41.78 -24.97 -30.07
N THR A 292 -40.68 -24.91 -29.30
CA THR A 292 -40.62 -25.38 -27.92
C THR A 292 -41.15 -24.34 -26.92
N GLY A 293 -41.30 -23.07 -27.37
CA GLY A 293 -41.63 -21.97 -26.46
C GLY A 293 -40.53 -21.59 -25.46
N VAL A 294 -39.34 -22.20 -25.59
CA VAL A 294 -38.21 -21.95 -24.69
C VAL A 294 -37.36 -20.83 -25.26
N ASP A 295 -37.14 -19.79 -24.45
CA ASP A 295 -36.26 -18.68 -24.75
C ASP A 295 -35.47 -18.39 -23.46
N THR A 296 -34.30 -18.95 -23.35
CA THR A 296 -33.50 -18.91 -22.10
C THR A 296 -32.35 -17.95 -22.24
N ASP A 297 -32.33 -16.89 -21.47
CA ASP A 297 -31.15 -16.04 -21.30
C ASP A 297 -30.14 -16.70 -20.38
N TRP A 298 -29.17 -17.40 -20.97
CA TRP A 298 -28.12 -18.07 -20.24
C TRP A 298 -27.17 -17.12 -19.53
N GLN A 299 -27.04 -15.85 -20.02
CA GLN A 299 -26.23 -14.86 -19.32
C GLN A 299 -26.89 -14.44 -18.01
N ASP A 300 -28.21 -14.24 -17.99
CA ASP A 300 -28.93 -13.94 -16.74
C ASP A 300 -28.88 -15.07 -15.73
N ILE A 301 -28.90 -16.31 -16.18
CA ILE A 301 -28.81 -17.48 -15.29
C ILE A 301 -27.40 -17.64 -14.74
N MET A 302 -26.38 -17.46 -15.57
CA MET A 302 -25.00 -17.77 -15.23
C MET A 302 -24.26 -16.64 -14.55
N LEU A 303 -24.67 -15.39 -14.78
CA LEU A 303 -24.01 -14.22 -14.25
C LEU A 303 -24.68 -13.72 -12.98
N ARG A 304 -23.86 -13.33 -12.03
CA ARG A 304 -24.28 -12.74 -10.75
C ARG A 304 -23.35 -11.61 -10.34
N ASN A 305 -23.74 -10.85 -9.34
CA ASN A 305 -22.84 -9.92 -8.68
C ASN A 305 -21.85 -10.72 -7.84
N GLY A 306 -20.56 -10.50 -8.06
CA GLY A 306 -19.48 -11.07 -7.27
C GLY A 306 -19.33 -10.31 -5.96
N ILE A 307 -18.92 -11.02 -4.90
CA ILE A 307 -18.63 -10.45 -3.57
C ILE A 307 -17.31 -11.00 -3.11
N THR A 308 -16.39 -10.12 -2.74
CA THR A 308 -15.12 -10.49 -2.13
C THR A 308 -15.07 -9.96 -0.70
N GLN A 309 -14.78 -10.83 0.24
CA GLN A 309 -14.53 -10.51 1.65
C GLN A 309 -13.08 -10.83 1.98
N ASN A 310 -12.40 -9.92 2.64
CA ASN A 310 -11.03 -10.15 3.11
C ASN A 310 -10.90 -9.68 4.55
N TYR A 311 -10.25 -10.50 5.35
CA TYR A 311 -9.96 -10.24 6.76
C TYR A 311 -8.49 -10.52 6.99
N MET A 312 -7.77 -9.53 7.46
CA MET A 312 -6.36 -9.65 7.77
C MET A 312 -6.09 -9.23 9.19
N PHE A 313 -5.30 -10.02 9.89
CA PHE A 313 -4.78 -9.74 11.22
C PHE A 313 -3.27 -9.89 11.20
N SER A 314 -2.55 -8.94 11.80
CA SER A 314 -1.12 -9.09 12.01
C SER A 314 -0.69 -8.55 13.37
N ILE A 315 0.32 -9.20 13.95
CA ILE A 315 1.00 -8.79 15.17
C ILE A 315 2.50 -8.81 14.94
N ARG A 316 3.16 -7.71 15.25
CA ARG A 316 4.60 -7.53 15.01
C ARG A 316 5.23 -6.80 16.18
N GLY A 317 6.42 -7.23 16.59
CA GLY A 317 7.14 -6.60 17.68
C GLY A 317 8.48 -7.27 17.92
N GLY A 318 9.12 -6.91 19.01
CA GLY A 318 10.33 -7.58 19.43
C GLY A 318 11.26 -6.74 20.29
N SER A 319 12.31 -7.40 20.71
CA SER A 319 13.45 -6.84 21.45
C SER A 319 14.70 -6.78 20.55
N GLU A 320 15.84 -6.39 21.12
CA GLU A 320 17.14 -6.47 20.43
C GLU A 320 17.53 -7.89 20.03
N ASN A 321 17.15 -8.87 20.86
CA ASN A 321 17.57 -10.25 20.72
C ASN A 321 16.56 -11.14 20.00
N ALA A 322 15.28 -10.74 19.94
CA ALA A 322 14.23 -11.53 19.32
C ALA A 322 13.17 -10.61 18.72
N GLN A 323 12.88 -10.79 17.44
CA GLN A 323 11.84 -10.08 16.74
C GLN A 323 10.87 -11.10 16.14
N TYR A 324 9.58 -10.74 16.10
CA TYR A 324 8.53 -11.62 15.59
C TYR A 324 7.55 -10.87 14.72
N SER A 325 7.00 -11.57 13.76
CA SER A 325 5.87 -11.14 12.93
C SER A 325 4.97 -12.34 12.70
N LEU A 326 3.70 -12.20 13.04
CA LEU A 326 2.65 -13.18 12.74
C LEU A 326 1.59 -12.45 11.92
N SER A 327 1.20 -13.00 10.79
CA SER A 327 0.05 -12.54 10.02
C SER A 327 -0.85 -13.70 9.64
N TYR A 328 -2.16 -13.41 9.57
CA TYR A 328 -3.19 -14.30 9.07
C TYR A 328 -4.12 -13.52 8.15
N ASN A 329 -4.39 -14.07 6.99
CA ASN A 329 -5.32 -13.52 6.01
C ASN A 329 -6.33 -14.57 5.60
N HIS A 330 -7.60 -14.19 5.63
CA HIS A 330 -8.72 -14.96 5.09
C HIS A 330 -9.38 -14.18 3.96
N ALA A 331 -9.46 -14.79 2.78
CA ALA A 331 -10.13 -14.23 1.63
C ALA A 331 -11.21 -15.20 1.11
N ASP A 332 -12.43 -14.71 0.94
CA ASP A 332 -13.55 -15.43 0.30
C ASP A 332 -14.05 -14.60 -0.88
N GLU A 333 -13.79 -15.07 -2.08
CA GLU A 333 -14.17 -14.43 -3.34
C GLU A 333 -15.27 -15.25 -4.02
N LYS A 334 -16.45 -14.67 -4.15
CA LYS A 334 -17.53 -15.19 -4.98
C LYS A 334 -17.49 -14.47 -6.32
N GLY A 335 -17.11 -15.17 -7.38
CA GLY A 335 -16.97 -14.62 -8.72
C GLY A 335 -18.31 -14.26 -9.37
N ILE A 336 -18.21 -13.60 -10.52
CA ILE A 336 -19.38 -13.18 -11.32
C ILE A 336 -20.10 -14.34 -12.00
N PHE A 337 -19.47 -15.52 -12.11
CA PHE A 337 -20.12 -16.73 -12.62
C PHE A 337 -20.70 -17.55 -11.48
N LEU A 338 -21.91 -18.06 -11.70
CA LEU A 338 -22.56 -18.95 -10.74
C LEU A 338 -21.69 -20.21 -10.49
N GLY A 339 -21.49 -20.54 -9.21
CA GLY A 339 -20.66 -21.67 -8.83
C GLY A 339 -19.15 -21.40 -8.78
N ASN A 340 -18.68 -20.26 -9.29
CA ASN A 340 -17.28 -19.89 -9.23
C ASN A 340 -16.98 -19.15 -7.91
N ASN A 341 -16.34 -19.87 -6.98
CA ASN A 341 -15.93 -19.35 -5.68
C ASN A 341 -14.44 -19.69 -5.46
N HIS A 342 -13.72 -18.79 -4.81
CA HIS A 342 -12.34 -19.01 -4.40
C HIS A 342 -12.19 -18.61 -2.93
N ARG A 343 -11.60 -19.50 -2.12
CA ARG A 343 -11.27 -19.22 -0.72
C ARG A 343 -9.80 -19.45 -0.51
N GLN A 344 -9.18 -18.53 0.20
CA GLN A 344 -7.76 -18.59 0.49
C GLN A 344 -7.51 -18.21 1.95
N ASP A 345 -6.75 -19.04 2.64
CA ASP A 345 -6.29 -18.83 4.01
C ASP A 345 -4.77 -18.85 4.02
N ASN A 346 -4.15 -17.74 4.41
CA ASN A 346 -2.71 -17.61 4.50
C ASN A 346 -2.29 -17.27 5.92
N ALA A 347 -1.40 -18.07 6.49
CA ALA A 347 -0.76 -17.79 7.77
C ALA A 347 0.76 -17.69 7.57
N ARG A 348 1.38 -16.68 8.14
CA ARG A 348 2.83 -16.46 8.07
C ARG A 348 3.38 -16.14 9.44
N LEU A 349 4.41 -16.86 9.84
CA LEU A 349 5.18 -16.61 11.06
C LEU A 349 6.63 -16.38 10.69
N LYS A 350 7.19 -15.27 11.17
CA LYS A 350 8.62 -14.98 11.10
C LYS A 350 9.16 -14.76 12.49
N LEU A 351 10.29 -15.39 12.77
CA LEU A 351 11.07 -15.23 13.99
C LEU A 351 12.51 -14.90 13.60
N HIS A 352 13.01 -13.81 14.10
CA HIS A 352 14.41 -13.42 13.93
C HIS A 352 15.08 -13.36 15.29
N LEU A 353 16.09 -14.20 15.48
CA LEU A 353 16.87 -14.30 16.71
C LEU A 353 18.27 -13.78 16.43
N THR A 354 18.70 -12.73 17.14
CA THR A 354 20.00 -12.08 16.95
C THR A 354 21.05 -12.56 17.92
N LYS A 355 20.65 -13.27 19.00
CA LYS A 355 21.61 -13.81 19.98
C LYS A 355 21.95 -15.25 19.61
N SER A 356 23.25 -15.56 19.53
CA SER A 356 23.72 -16.93 19.42
C SER A 356 23.25 -17.73 20.63
N ILE A 357 22.65 -18.90 20.37
CA ILE A 357 22.25 -19.85 21.42
C ILE A 357 23.44 -20.67 21.91
N PHE A 358 24.59 -20.50 21.26
CA PHE A 358 25.84 -21.26 21.48
C PHE A 358 26.98 -20.36 21.92
N ASP A 359 26.80 -19.59 22.99
CA ASP A 359 27.89 -19.05 23.78
C ASP A 359 28.10 -19.89 25.05
#